data_31d92aef3cab3c4e76faf4d1635f194f
#
_entry.id   31d92aef3cab3c4e76faf4d1635f194f
#
_cell.length_a   1.000
_cell.length_b   1.000
_cell.length_c   1.000
_cell.angle_alpha   90.00
_cell.angle_beta   90.00
_cell.angle_gamma   90.00
#
_symmetry.space_group_name_H-M   'P 1'
#
loop_
_entity.id
_entity.type
_entity.pdbx_description
1 polymer ?
#
loop_
_entity_poly.entity_id
_entity_poly.type
_entity_poly.pdbx_seq_one_letter_code
_entity_poly.pdbx_strand_id
1 'polypeptide(L)'
;MVTLVDPANPPSRKAPMVWALAAAIPWAVLSVAQVAWLVFDSSRGWWHVLAAVVTVFGIVTFVVVAPLWRYRVHRWDVCVDVPTPAVFTRTGWLVQERRIAPISRVQTVDTHRGPLDRIFGLANVTVTTASSAGAVRIVALDVDVADRIVAQLTDVAAIGDRDAT
;
A
#
# COMPACT_ATOMS: atom_id res chain seq x y z
N MET A 1 11.06 15.30 25.20
CA MET A 1 9.74 14.88 24.71
C MET A 1 9.88 14.69 23.20
N VAL A 2 9.99 13.44 22.71
CA VAL A 2 10.12 13.19 21.29
C VAL A 2 8.74 13.44 20.67
N THR A 3 8.57 14.55 19.98
CA THR A 3 7.36 14.80 19.18
C THR A 3 7.38 13.79 18.05
N LEU A 4 6.45 12.85 18.07
CA LEU A 4 6.17 11.95 16.96
C LEU A 4 5.73 12.81 15.76
N VAL A 5 6.67 13.09 14.87
CA VAL A 5 6.39 13.80 13.62
C VAL A 5 5.58 12.85 12.74
N ASP A 6 4.43 13.32 12.26
CA ASP A 6 3.63 12.54 11.31
C ASP A 6 4.43 12.36 10.00
N PRO A 7 4.45 11.15 9.43
CA PRO A 7 5.15 10.90 8.17
C PRO A 7 4.56 11.78 7.06
N ALA A 8 5.44 12.47 6.32
CA ALA A 8 5.05 13.50 5.38
C ALA A 8 4.82 12.99 3.95
N ASN A 9 5.56 11.94 3.55
CA ASN A 9 5.60 11.52 2.16
C ASN A 9 4.39 10.66 1.77
N PRO A 10 3.67 11.03 0.69
CA PRO A 10 2.63 10.18 0.12
C PRO A 10 3.24 9.06 -0.73
N PRO A 11 2.46 8.00 -1.04
CA PRO A 11 2.80 7.06 -2.12
C PRO A 11 2.93 7.78 -3.47
N SER A 12 3.42 7.07 -4.51
CA SER A 12 3.44 7.60 -5.87
C SER A 12 2.06 8.09 -6.31
N ARG A 13 2.02 9.15 -7.11
CA ARG A 13 0.77 9.67 -7.70
C ARG A 13 0.05 8.65 -8.59
N LYS A 14 0.76 7.63 -9.06
CA LYS A 14 0.20 6.52 -9.84
C LYS A 14 -0.51 5.46 -8.96
N ALA A 15 -0.26 5.45 -7.66
CA ALA A 15 -0.79 4.45 -6.74
C ALA A 15 -2.32 4.30 -6.78
N PRO A 16 -3.14 5.37 -6.77
CA PRO A 16 -4.60 5.23 -6.84
C PRO A 16 -5.06 4.52 -8.10
N MET A 17 -4.42 4.79 -9.25
CA MET A 17 -4.75 4.18 -10.52
C MET A 17 -4.43 2.68 -10.51
N VAL A 18 -3.28 2.29 -10.00
CA VAL A 18 -2.89 0.87 -9.90
C VAL A 18 -3.82 0.11 -8.95
N TRP A 19 -4.17 0.69 -7.82
CA TRP A 19 -5.10 0.07 -6.87
C TRP A 19 -6.53 -0.01 -7.44
N ALA A 20 -6.98 1.02 -8.16
CA ALA A 20 -8.27 1.02 -8.84
C ALA A 20 -8.32 -0.07 -9.93
N LEU A 21 -7.27 -0.18 -10.75
CA LEU A 21 -7.17 -1.20 -11.79
C LEU A 21 -7.17 -2.62 -11.19
N ALA A 22 -6.41 -2.85 -10.14
CA ALA A 22 -6.41 -4.14 -9.43
C ALA A 22 -7.80 -4.48 -8.86
N ALA A 23 -8.48 -3.49 -8.28
CA ALA A 23 -9.83 -3.66 -7.77
C ALA A 23 -10.88 -3.86 -8.88
N ALA A 24 -10.70 -3.25 -10.06
CA ALA A 24 -11.64 -3.35 -11.17
C ALA A 24 -11.74 -4.77 -11.75
N ILE A 25 -10.68 -5.57 -11.69
CA ILE A 25 -10.65 -6.92 -12.26
C ILE A 25 -11.78 -7.82 -11.73
N PRO A 26 -11.94 -8.04 -10.40
CA PRO A 26 -13.01 -8.87 -9.87
C PRO A 26 -14.41 -8.30 -10.17
N TRP A 27 -14.55 -6.97 -10.17
CA TRP A 27 -15.81 -6.34 -10.52
C TRP A 27 -16.17 -6.48 -12.00
N ALA A 28 -15.20 -6.47 -12.89
CA ALA A 28 -15.42 -6.76 -14.31
C ALA A 28 -15.90 -8.21 -14.52
N VAL A 29 -15.26 -9.17 -13.85
CA VAL A 29 -15.68 -10.58 -13.89
C VAL A 29 -17.11 -10.73 -13.36
N LEU A 30 -17.45 -10.10 -12.24
CA LEU A 30 -18.80 -10.13 -11.68
C LEU A 30 -19.82 -9.50 -12.62
N SER A 31 -19.49 -8.38 -13.26
CA SER A 31 -20.37 -7.72 -14.23
C SER A 31 -20.65 -8.61 -15.45
N VAL A 32 -19.63 -9.29 -15.98
CA VAL A 32 -19.80 -10.25 -17.09
C VAL A 32 -20.71 -11.41 -16.66
N ALA A 33 -20.49 -11.95 -15.45
CA ALA A 33 -21.34 -13.03 -14.92
C ALA A 33 -22.82 -12.59 -14.75
N GLN A 34 -23.04 -11.35 -14.31
CA GLN A 34 -24.39 -10.79 -14.20
C GLN A 34 -25.08 -10.59 -15.55
N VAL A 35 -24.33 -10.12 -16.56
CA VAL A 35 -24.87 -10.00 -17.92
C VAL A 35 -25.23 -11.38 -18.45
N ALA A 36 -24.37 -12.38 -18.28
CA ALA A 36 -24.67 -13.76 -18.67
C ALA A 36 -25.93 -14.28 -17.94
N TRP A 37 -26.03 -14.06 -16.63
CA TRP A 37 -27.21 -14.43 -15.87
C TRP A 37 -28.49 -13.76 -16.41
N LEU A 38 -28.45 -12.46 -16.69
CA LEU A 38 -29.59 -11.72 -17.26
C LEU A 38 -30.02 -12.27 -18.65
N VAL A 39 -29.06 -12.76 -19.45
CA VAL A 39 -29.37 -13.32 -20.78
C VAL A 39 -30.01 -14.70 -20.68
N PHE A 40 -29.55 -15.54 -19.75
CA PHE A 40 -30.01 -16.93 -19.61
C PHE A 40 -31.22 -17.09 -18.67
N ASP A 41 -31.46 -16.13 -17.77
CA ASP A 41 -32.61 -16.16 -16.85
C ASP A 41 -33.87 -15.59 -17.54
N SER A 42 -34.83 -16.46 -17.84
CA SER A 42 -36.11 -16.06 -18.41
C SER A 42 -37.05 -15.37 -17.45
N SER A 43 -36.80 -15.43 -16.14
CA SER A 43 -37.73 -14.93 -15.11
C SER A 43 -37.69 -13.39 -14.98
N ARG A 44 -36.59 -12.74 -15.37
CA ARG A 44 -36.37 -11.28 -15.35
C ARG A 44 -36.95 -10.57 -14.11
N GLY A 45 -36.71 -11.14 -12.94
CA GLY A 45 -37.22 -10.61 -11.68
C GLY A 45 -36.47 -9.36 -11.19
N TRP A 46 -37.02 -8.71 -10.16
CA TRP A 46 -36.46 -7.52 -9.52
C TRP A 46 -35.03 -7.73 -8.95
N TRP A 47 -34.64 -8.97 -8.68
CA TRP A 47 -33.30 -9.34 -8.21
C TRP A 47 -32.18 -8.95 -9.18
N HIS A 48 -32.41 -8.92 -10.49
CA HIS A 48 -31.43 -8.45 -11.47
C HIS A 48 -31.13 -6.96 -11.26
N VAL A 49 -32.17 -6.17 -10.99
CA VAL A 49 -32.02 -4.74 -10.69
C VAL A 49 -31.23 -4.57 -9.38
N LEU A 50 -31.60 -5.32 -8.34
CA LEU A 50 -30.90 -5.29 -7.07
C LEU A 50 -29.42 -5.67 -7.22
N ALA A 51 -29.15 -6.76 -7.94
CA ALA A 51 -27.78 -7.20 -8.21
C ALA A 51 -26.97 -6.13 -8.97
N ALA A 52 -27.57 -5.50 -9.98
CA ALA A 52 -26.95 -4.41 -10.72
C ALA A 52 -26.65 -3.20 -9.82
N VAL A 53 -27.59 -2.79 -8.97
CA VAL A 53 -27.39 -1.68 -8.01
C VAL A 53 -26.25 -1.99 -7.04
N VAL A 54 -26.22 -3.20 -6.47
CA VAL A 54 -25.15 -3.64 -5.56
C VAL A 54 -23.79 -3.64 -6.27
N THR A 55 -23.73 -4.11 -7.52
CA THR A 55 -22.49 -4.11 -8.30
C THR A 55 -22.02 -2.71 -8.60
N VAL A 56 -22.90 -1.80 -9.04
CA VAL A 56 -22.53 -0.40 -9.29
C VAL A 56 -22.04 0.27 -8.01
N PHE A 57 -22.75 0.07 -6.89
CA PHE A 57 -22.32 0.59 -5.59
C PHE A 57 -20.96 0.04 -5.17
N GLY A 58 -20.71 -1.26 -5.37
CA GLY A 58 -19.43 -1.90 -5.10
C GLY A 58 -18.31 -1.33 -5.99
N ILE A 59 -18.56 -1.18 -7.30
CA ILE A 59 -17.58 -0.57 -8.22
C ILE A 59 -17.22 0.85 -7.74
N VAL A 60 -18.20 1.69 -7.48
CA VAL A 60 -17.94 3.06 -7.00
C VAL A 60 -17.14 3.04 -5.71
N THR A 61 -17.50 2.20 -4.75
CA THR A 61 -16.84 2.12 -3.45
C THR A 61 -15.41 1.60 -3.56
N PHE A 62 -15.20 0.46 -4.23
CA PHE A 62 -13.91 -0.23 -4.21
C PHE A 62 -12.96 0.19 -5.33
N VAL A 63 -13.47 0.67 -6.46
CA VAL A 63 -12.64 1.09 -7.59
C VAL A 63 -12.34 2.60 -7.56
N VAL A 64 -13.25 3.42 -7.03
CA VAL A 64 -13.06 4.87 -7.01
C VAL A 64 -12.74 5.38 -5.61
N VAL A 65 -13.64 5.14 -4.63
CA VAL A 65 -13.52 5.76 -3.30
C VAL A 65 -12.37 5.16 -2.50
N ALA A 66 -12.26 3.84 -2.43
CA ALA A 66 -11.26 3.18 -1.59
C ALA A 66 -9.80 3.48 -2.01
N PRO A 67 -9.40 3.45 -3.30
CA PRO A 67 -8.06 3.82 -3.73
C PRO A 67 -7.69 5.27 -3.42
N LEU A 68 -8.62 6.20 -3.65
CA LEU A 68 -8.41 7.63 -3.36
C LEU A 68 -8.26 7.88 -1.86
N TRP A 69 -9.09 7.21 -1.06
CA TRP A 69 -9.01 7.30 0.39
C TRP A 69 -7.71 6.70 0.92
N ARG A 70 -7.35 5.50 0.45
CA ARG A 70 -6.09 4.85 0.77
C ARG A 70 -4.90 5.75 0.48
N TYR A 71 -4.89 6.43 -0.67
CA TYR A 71 -3.84 7.37 -1.05
C TYR A 71 -3.74 8.56 -0.08
N ARG A 72 -4.86 9.09 0.39
CA ARG A 72 -4.88 10.21 1.36
C ARG A 72 -4.36 9.84 2.74
N VAL A 73 -4.63 8.62 3.17
CA VAL A 73 -4.30 8.17 4.53
C VAL A 73 -2.88 7.59 4.60
N HIS A 74 -2.44 6.92 3.53
CA HIS A 74 -1.13 6.28 3.52
C HIS A 74 -0.03 7.33 3.46
N ARG A 75 0.87 7.30 4.46
CA ARG A 75 2.04 8.17 4.54
C ARG A 75 3.23 7.36 5.04
N TRP A 76 4.42 7.77 4.61
CA TRP A 76 5.67 7.17 5.03
C TRP A 76 6.75 8.23 5.19
N ASP A 77 7.78 7.93 5.95
CA ASP A 77 8.97 8.75 6.08
C ASP A 77 10.15 7.89 6.50
N VAL A 78 11.36 8.32 6.15
CA VAL A 78 12.62 7.69 6.56
C VAL A 78 13.51 8.79 7.10
N CYS A 79 13.68 8.83 8.40
CA CYS A 79 14.53 9.79 9.09
C CYS A 79 15.88 9.14 9.39
N VAL A 80 16.94 9.56 8.70
CA VAL A 80 18.32 9.06 8.88
C VAL A 80 19.19 10.06 9.66
N ASP A 81 18.90 11.35 9.53
CA ASP A 81 19.70 12.45 10.11
C ASP A 81 19.27 12.81 11.55
N VAL A 82 18.81 11.84 12.32
CA VAL A 82 18.36 12.02 13.71
C VAL A 82 19.11 11.06 14.63
N PRO A 83 19.21 11.34 15.94
CA PRO A 83 19.94 10.48 16.89
C PRO A 83 19.46 9.01 16.92
N THR A 84 18.21 8.78 16.52
CA THR A 84 17.62 7.43 16.37
C THR A 84 16.98 7.30 14.99
N PRO A 85 17.76 6.88 13.98
CA PRO A 85 17.23 6.68 12.64
C PRO A 85 16.09 5.65 12.62
N ALA A 86 14.99 5.99 11.95
CA ALA A 86 13.80 5.13 11.94
C ALA A 86 12.99 5.29 10.66
N VAL A 87 12.26 4.23 10.31
CA VAL A 87 11.23 4.20 9.27
C VAL A 87 9.86 4.40 9.93
N PHE A 88 9.09 5.35 9.41
CA PHE A 88 7.75 5.69 9.88
C PHE A 88 6.73 5.37 8.81
N THR A 89 5.63 4.74 9.18
CA THR A 89 4.49 4.56 8.30
C THR A 89 3.18 4.83 9.02
N ARG A 90 2.24 5.38 8.28
CA ARG A 90 0.86 5.59 8.73
C ARG A 90 -0.07 5.00 7.68
N THR A 91 -0.92 4.07 8.11
CA THR A 91 -1.89 3.36 7.27
C THR A 91 -3.23 3.25 7.97
N GLY A 92 -4.23 2.79 7.26
CA GLY A 92 -5.54 2.48 7.82
C GLY A 92 -6.59 3.55 7.55
N TRP A 93 -7.82 3.10 7.42
CA TRP A 93 -8.99 3.92 7.10
C TRP A 93 -9.87 4.17 8.33
N LEU A 94 -10.49 3.14 8.88
CA LEU A 94 -11.31 3.23 10.09
C LEU A 94 -10.44 3.21 11.35
N VAL A 95 -9.43 2.36 11.34
CA VAL A 95 -8.42 2.28 12.40
C VAL A 95 -7.10 2.76 11.81
N GLN A 96 -6.56 3.83 12.35
CA GLN A 96 -5.27 4.37 11.94
C GLN A 96 -4.15 3.59 12.64
N GLU A 97 -3.29 2.96 11.87
CA GLU A 97 -2.11 2.28 12.36
C GLU A 97 -0.88 3.12 12.05
N ARG A 98 -0.06 3.39 13.06
CA ARG A 98 1.25 4.02 12.94
C ARG A 98 2.31 3.02 13.34
N ARG A 99 3.28 2.81 12.48
CA ARG A 99 4.41 1.91 12.76
C ARG A 99 5.71 2.68 12.68
N ILE A 100 6.59 2.40 13.63
CA ILE A 100 7.93 2.96 13.72
C ILE A 100 8.89 1.79 13.83
N ALA A 101 9.85 1.73 12.91
CA ALA A 101 10.91 0.75 12.93
C ALA A 101 12.26 1.46 13.08
N PRO A 102 12.91 1.40 14.25
CA PRO A 102 14.29 1.86 14.39
C PRO A 102 15.21 1.09 13.44
N ILE A 103 16.08 1.79 12.70
CA ILE A 103 16.95 1.17 11.69
C ILE A 103 17.93 0.20 12.36
N SER A 104 18.35 0.46 13.59
CA SER A 104 19.21 -0.45 14.39
C SER A 104 18.59 -1.83 14.68
N ARG A 105 17.29 -2.01 14.44
CA ARG A 105 16.58 -3.29 14.61
C ARG A 105 16.13 -3.92 13.30
N VAL A 106 16.52 -3.33 12.17
CA VAL A 106 16.20 -3.86 10.84
C VAL A 106 17.03 -5.13 10.60
N GLN A 107 16.35 -6.17 10.15
CA GLN A 107 16.98 -7.45 9.79
C GLN A 107 17.09 -7.63 8.29
N THR A 108 15.99 -7.35 7.56
CA THR A 108 15.96 -7.43 6.10
C THR A 108 15.19 -6.25 5.52
N VAL A 109 15.60 -5.85 4.32
CA VAL A 109 14.90 -4.88 3.49
C VAL A 109 14.61 -5.54 2.16
N ASP A 110 13.35 -5.82 1.90
CA ASP A 110 12.90 -6.53 0.71
C ASP A 110 12.13 -5.60 -0.22
N THR A 111 12.41 -5.67 -1.51
CA THR A 111 11.65 -4.97 -2.55
C THR A 111 10.76 -5.95 -3.30
N HIS A 112 9.46 -5.66 -3.37
CA HIS A 112 8.49 -6.46 -4.10
C HIS A 112 7.80 -5.63 -5.19
N ARG A 113 7.64 -6.23 -6.38
CA ARG A 113 6.97 -5.61 -7.52
C ARG A 113 6.02 -6.62 -8.17
N GLY A 114 4.73 -6.41 -7.99
CA GLY A 114 3.68 -7.17 -8.67
C GLY A 114 3.61 -6.87 -10.18
N PRO A 115 2.79 -7.61 -10.95
CA PRO A 115 2.64 -7.38 -12.39
C PRO A 115 2.22 -5.94 -12.73
N LEU A 116 1.23 -5.40 -12.05
CA LEU A 116 0.79 -4.01 -12.23
C LEU A 116 1.86 -3.01 -11.79
N ASP A 117 2.53 -3.27 -10.65
CA ASP A 117 3.61 -2.40 -10.18
C ASP A 117 4.72 -2.28 -11.23
N ARG A 118 5.05 -3.39 -11.93
CA ARG A 118 6.06 -3.39 -13.00
C ARG A 118 5.64 -2.53 -14.18
N ILE A 119 4.39 -2.63 -14.62
CA ILE A 119 3.85 -1.86 -15.76
C ILE A 119 3.87 -0.36 -15.45
N PHE A 120 3.53 0.02 -14.22
CA PHE A 120 3.44 1.42 -13.82
C PHE A 120 4.73 2.00 -13.21
N GLY A 121 5.81 1.18 -13.11
CA GLY A 121 7.09 1.60 -12.55
C GLY A 121 7.02 1.84 -11.04
N LEU A 122 6.24 1.01 -10.32
CA LEU A 122 6.11 1.06 -8.87
C LEU A 122 6.83 -0.11 -8.19
N ALA A 123 7.11 0.09 -6.92
CA ALA A 123 7.69 -0.92 -6.03
C ALA A 123 7.14 -0.78 -4.61
N ASN A 124 7.18 -1.86 -3.86
CA ASN A 124 6.82 -1.92 -2.44
C ASN A 124 8.06 -2.32 -1.65
N VAL A 125 8.39 -1.59 -0.60
CA VAL A 125 9.52 -1.88 0.29
C VAL A 125 8.98 -2.45 1.60
N THR A 126 9.50 -3.60 2.00
CA THR A 126 9.17 -4.25 3.26
C THR A 126 10.41 -4.27 4.14
N VAL A 127 10.32 -3.67 5.30
CA VAL A 127 11.39 -3.62 6.30
C VAL A 127 11.02 -4.56 7.43
N THR A 128 11.75 -5.66 7.57
CA THR A 128 11.55 -6.64 8.64
C THR A 128 12.46 -6.27 9.82
N THR A 129 11.90 -6.32 11.01
CA THR A 129 12.61 -6.03 12.25
C THR A 129 12.53 -7.18 13.22
N ALA A 130 13.45 -7.28 14.17
CA ALA A 130 13.42 -8.25 15.26
C ALA A 130 12.28 -8.04 16.27
N SER A 131 11.37 -7.11 16.01
CA SER A 131 10.24 -6.79 16.87
C SER A 131 9.05 -7.69 16.62
N SER A 132 8.34 -8.10 17.67
CA SER A 132 7.06 -8.83 17.59
C SER A 132 5.94 -8.04 16.89
N ALA A 133 6.11 -6.74 16.70
CA ALA A 133 5.16 -5.89 15.96
C ALA A 133 5.13 -6.17 14.45
N GLY A 134 6.06 -6.98 13.93
CA GLY A 134 6.11 -7.40 12.53
C GLY A 134 6.78 -6.38 11.59
N ALA A 135 6.70 -6.68 10.29
CA ALA A 135 7.35 -5.87 9.26
C ALA A 135 6.63 -4.54 9.00
N VAL A 136 7.41 -3.50 8.70
CA VAL A 136 6.91 -2.21 8.24
C VAL A 136 6.90 -2.20 6.71
N ARG A 137 5.77 -1.82 6.09
CA ARG A 137 5.62 -1.81 4.64
C ARG A 137 5.38 -0.41 4.13
N ILE A 138 6.17 0.00 3.15
CA ILE A 138 5.99 1.21 2.36
C ILE A 138 5.50 0.76 0.99
N VAL A 139 4.28 1.12 0.60
CA VAL A 139 3.66 0.60 -0.62
C VAL A 139 3.56 1.65 -1.71
N ALA A 140 3.59 1.17 -2.96
CA ALA A 140 3.38 1.95 -4.17
C ALA A 140 4.29 3.18 -4.27
N LEU A 141 5.58 2.97 -4.07
CA LEU A 141 6.64 3.94 -4.36
C LEU A 141 7.00 3.93 -5.85
N ASP A 142 7.43 5.05 -6.38
CA ASP A 142 8.16 5.02 -7.65
C ASP A 142 9.47 4.23 -7.46
N VAL A 143 9.88 3.47 -8.47
CA VAL A 143 11.05 2.57 -8.37
C VAL A 143 12.31 3.31 -7.90
N ASP A 144 12.58 4.48 -8.49
CA ASP A 144 13.77 5.28 -8.13
C ASP A 144 13.74 5.74 -6.66
N VAL A 145 12.54 5.94 -6.09
CA VAL A 145 12.37 6.27 -4.68
C VAL A 145 12.61 5.05 -3.81
N ALA A 146 12.07 3.90 -4.21
CA ALA A 146 12.27 2.65 -3.50
C ALA A 146 13.74 2.25 -3.44
N ASP A 147 14.47 2.36 -4.57
CA ASP A 147 15.88 2.03 -4.65
C ASP A 147 16.72 2.96 -3.76
N ARG A 148 16.41 4.25 -3.71
CA ARG A 148 17.08 5.19 -2.80
C ARG A 148 16.83 4.85 -1.33
N ILE A 149 15.61 4.49 -0.98
CA ILE A 149 15.27 4.10 0.40
C ILE A 149 16.05 2.85 0.80
N VAL A 150 16.10 1.84 -0.07
CA VAL A 150 16.84 0.59 0.19
C VAL A 150 18.33 0.90 0.38
N ALA A 151 18.94 1.72 -0.47
CA ALA A 151 20.33 2.12 -0.34
C ALA A 151 20.58 2.85 1.00
N GLN A 152 19.75 3.85 1.34
CA GLN A 152 19.88 4.59 2.59
C GLN A 152 19.75 3.68 3.82
N LEU A 153 18.79 2.77 3.83
CA LEU A 153 18.59 1.85 4.95
C LEU A 153 19.77 0.88 5.09
N THR A 154 20.34 0.43 3.99
CA THR A 154 21.50 -0.48 3.98
C THR A 154 22.75 0.23 4.48
N ASP A 155 22.99 1.47 4.05
CA ASP A 155 24.15 2.26 4.47
C ASP A 155 24.13 2.56 5.98
N VAL A 156 22.96 2.97 6.50
CA VAL A 156 22.83 3.28 7.93
C VAL A 156 22.94 2.01 8.79
N ALA A 157 22.40 0.89 8.33
CA ALA A 157 22.53 -0.40 9.02
C ALA A 157 24.01 -0.84 9.08
N ALA A 158 24.77 -0.67 7.98
CA ALA A 158 26.18 -1.01 7.93
C ALA A 158 27.07 -0.13 8.84
N ILE A 159 26.72 1.13 9.04
CA ILE A 159 27.41 2.03 9.98
C ILE A 159 27.16 1.59 11.42
N GLY A 160 25.91 1.31 11.78
CA GLY A 160 25.55 0.87 13.14
C GLY A 160 26.22 -0.45 13.56
N ASP A 161 26.49 -1.34 12.64
CA ASP A 161 27.20 -2.61 12.91
C ASP A 161 28.70 -2.40 13.17
N ARG A 162 29.32 -1.40 12.51
CA ARG A 162 30.74 -1.05 12.73
C ARG A 162 30.98 -0.38 14.08
N ASP A 163 30.03 0.41 14.56
CA ASP A 163 30.17 1.12 15.84
C ASP A 163 29.90 0.18 17.03
N ALA A 164 29.36 -1.03 16.79
CA ALA A 164 29.06 -2.03 17.83
C ALA A 164 30.19 -3.05 18.05
N THR A 165 31.29 -3.00 17.24
CA THR A 165 32.48 -3.87 17.36
C THR A 165 33.69 -3.07 17.87
#